data_04ba5d3ce7ffb114b59237fd7127c3d4
#
_entry.id   04ba5d3ce7ffb114b59237fd7127c3d4
#
_cell.length_a   1.000
_cell.length_b   1.000
_cell.length_c   1.000
_cell.angle_alpha   90.00
_cell.angle_beta   90.00
_cell.angle_gamma   90.00
#
_symmetry.space_group_name_H-M   'P 1'
#
loop_
_entity.id
_entity.type
_entity.pdbx_description
1 polymer ?
#
loop_
_entity_poly.entity_id
_entity_poly.type
_entity_poly.pdbx_seq_one_letter_code
_entity_poly.pdbx_strand_id
1 'polypeptide(L)'
;METLNLHFDWQRPDGVRGLELAATWASLRIMVGDECVSRVFDRRSKSVRDEIYVPLYPLAEWIVWNWWALLYETEVRHRGDRQSFSSRHNLRFAGDGVGMPDMALLPLGEHVEVTWSSWGHRYQHIEFLGHGTRLLFRSELAQTFFDFVESVCLRLERENVTETWLQQGWEMVRKSLDDPEEEAFCKAAALLGKDPYALVPDDAEVIIRLSEILPPSIQDDFLLVSDWQGISDQADLLRQDLDWARHGQVDWGRLKRIRASSAPVLPQALPWQQGYALAAQVRQALGVREESSPFTDENLAGWLDLSVEDFENSVHEGTYQAPGMEALVAENETGSPAFVLKRKNRPQNRMFTFCRGLCEYLLSPGAPRLVTGVNTERQKRNRAFAAEFLAPADAIRKRLTAGEVSQEDIDDLAGDMGVSPFVVEHQIVNHRLAEVVE
;
A
#
# COMPACT_ATOMS: atom_id res chain seq x y z
N MET A 1 18.08 7.44 -4.52
CA MET A 1 16.90 6.60 -4.20
C MET A 1 17.38 5.18 -3.96
N GLU A 2 16.75 4.46 -3.08
CA GLU A 2 17.13 3.09 -2.77
C GLU A 2 16.53 2.16 -3.82
N THR A 3 17.31 1.23 -4.38
CA THR A 3 16.91 0.30 -5.43
C THR A 3 17.19 -1.13 -4.99
N LEU A 4 16.44 -2.08 -5.53
CA LEU A 4 16.81 -3.50 -5.47
C LEU A 4 17.81 -3.78 -6.60
N ASN A 5 18.91 -4.44 -6.27
CA ASN A 5 19.88 -4.88 -7.26
C ASN A 5 20.16 -6.38 -7.07
N LEU A 6 20.09 -7.13 -8.16
CA LEU A 6 20.39 -8.54 -8.24
C LEU A 6 21.69 -8.71 -9.04
N HIS A 7 22.82 -8.76 -8.35
CA HIS A 7 24.13 -9.00 -8.98
C HIS A 7 24.41 -10.50 -9.00
N PHE A 8 24.77 -11.03 -10.15
CA PHE A 8 25.08 -12.45 -10.29
C PHE A 8 26.18 -12.70 -11.32
N ASP A 9 26.96 -13.74 -11.07
CA ASP A 9 27.97 -14.24 -11.99
C ASP A 9 27.74 -15.72 -12.24
N TRP A 10 27.65 -16.09 -13.54
CA TRP A 10 27.44 -17.47 -13.96
C TRP A 10 28.60 -18.36 -13.54
N GLN A 11 28.28 -19.50 -12.94
CA GLN A 11 29.24 -20.49 -12.47
C GLN A 11 28.99 -21.82 -13.16
N ARG A 12 30.00 -22.69 -13.14
CA ARG A 12 29.85 -24.11 -13.59
C ARG A 12 29.58 -24.98 -12.37
N PRO A 13 28.39 -25.59 -12.27
CA PRO A 13 28.09 -26.43 -11.13
C PRO A 13 28.73 -27.79 -11.24
N ASP A 14 29.19 -28.33 -10.11
CA ASP A 14 29.57 -29.74 -10.00
C ASP A 14 28.38 -30.52 -9.43
N GLY A 15 27.90 -31.52 -10.22
CA GLY A 15 26.93 -32.52 -9.76
C GLY A 15 25.48 -32.02 -9.59
N VAL A 16 25.12 -30.86 -10.15
CA VAL A 16 23.72 -30.37 -10.19
C VAL A 16 22.93 -31.19 -11.20
N ARG A 17 21.76 -31.68 -10.76
CA ARG A 17 20.82 -32.42 -11.62
C ARG A 17 19.74 -31.46 -12.13
N GLY A 18 19.33 -31.60 -13.38
CA GLY A 18 18.40 -30.73 -14.09
C GLY A 18 19.14 -29.76 -15.00
N LEU A 19 18.72 -29.72 -16.28
CA LEU A 19 19.37 -28.90 -17.30
C LEU A 19 19.22 -27.42 -16.99
N GLU A 20 18.03 -27.00 -16.58
CA GLU A 20 17.70 -25.63 -16.25
C GLU A 20 18.50 -25.13 -15.04
N LEU A 21 18.62 -25.97 -14.00
CA LEU A 21 19.34 -25.64 -12.78
C LEU A 21 20.86 -25.56 -13.03
N ALA A 22 21.39 -26.46 -13.83
CA ALA A 22 22.80 -26.48 -14.19
C ALA A 22 23.17 -25.30 -15.10
N ALA A 23 22.31 -24.97 -16.08
CA ALA A 23 22.51 -23.86 -17.01
C ALA A 23 22.50 -22.49 -16.30
N THR A 24 21.73 -22.36 -15.22
CA THR A 24 21.51 -21.08 -14.51
C THR A 24 22.19 -21.00 -13.15
N TRP A 25 23.16 -21.88 -12.88
CA TRP A 25 23.93 -21.83 -11.63
C TRP A 25 24.81 -20.58 -11.58
N ALA A 26 24.73 -19.84 -10.47
CA ALA A 26 25.42 -18.57 -10.31
C ALA A 26 25.80 -18.29 -8.85
N SER A 27 26.74 -17.37 -8.63
CA SER A 27 26.80 -16.60 -7.40
C SER A 27 25.77 -15.48 -7.48
N LEU A 28 24.99 -15.27 -6.43
CA LEU A 28 23.96 -14.24 -6.35
C LEU A 28 24.19 -13.35 -5.13
N ARG A 29 24.22 -12.01 -5.36
CA ARG A 29 24.22 -11.00 -4.32
C ARG A 29 22.97 -10.14 -4.48
N ILE A 30 22.17 -10.04 -3.43
CA ILE A 30 20.94 -9.24 -3.35
C ILE A 30 21.23 -8.02 -2.50
N MET A 31 21.06 -6.83 -3.10
CA MET A 31 21.25 -5.52 -2.43
C MET A 31 19.94 -4.74 -2.43
N VAL A 32 19.63 -4.11 -1.30
CA VAL A 32 18.54 -3.13 -1.19
C VAL A 32 19.17 -1.82 -0.70
N GLY A 33 19.31 -0.86 -1.60
CA GLY A 33 20.20 0.27 -1.35
C GLY A 33 21.63 -0.20 -1.09
N ASP A 34 22.20 0.23 0.03
CA ASP A 34 23.55 -0.16 0.47
C ASP A 34 23.58 -1.44 1.33
N GLU A 35 22.41 -2.03 1.62
CA GLU A 35 22.30 -3.19 2.51
C GLU A 35 22.37 -4.52 1.72
N CYS A 36 23.24 -5.42 2.17
CA CYS A 36 23.36 -6.75 1.58
C CYS A 36 22.40 -7.75 2.24
N VAL A 37 21.30 -8.06 1.56
CA VAL A 37 20.26 -9.00 2.03
C VAL A 37 20.75 -10.44 1.95
N SER A 38 21.57 -10.78 0.97
CA SER A 38 22.14 -12.13 0.77
C SER A 38 23.36 -12.42 1.65
N ARG A 39 23.72 -11.54 2.60
CA ARG A 39 24.82 -11.80 3.54
C ARG A 39 24.50 -12.99 4.43
N VAL A 40 25.38 -14.01 4.41
CA VAL A 40 25.19 -15.27 5.12
C VAL A 40 26.40 -15.64 5.95
N PHE A 41 26.13 -16.33 7.07
CA PHE A 41 27.14 -17.12 7.77
C PHE A 41 27.10 -18.56 7.22
N ASP A 42 28.21 -19.02 6.67
CA ASP A 42 28.35 -20.40 6.22
C ASP A 42 28.92 -21.25 7.35
N ARG A 43 28.10 -22.17 7.87
CA ARG A 43 28.46 -23.06 8.99
C ARG A 43 29.55 -24.08 8.64
N ARG A 44 29.75 -24.40 7.36
CA ARG A 44 30.80 -25.35 6.90
C ARG A 44 32.15 -24.68 6.87
N SER A 45 32.28 -23.54 6.21
CA SER A 45 33.50 -22.76 6.13
C SER A 45 33.76 -21.90 7.36
N LYS A 46 32.76 -21.72 8.24
CA LYS A 46 32.79 -20.82 9.40
C LYS A 46 33.14 -19.37 9.02
N SER A 47 32.66 -18.93 7.87
CA SER A 47 32.95 -17.60 7.33
C SER A 47 31.66 -16.84 6.96
N VAL A 48 31.73 -15.52 6.94
CA VAL A 48 30.67 -14.66 6.42
C VAL A 48 30.98 -14.34 4.97
N ARG A 49 29.96 -14.37 4.12
CA ARG A 49 30.02 -13.95 2.73
C ARG A 49 28.77 -13.19 2.31
N ASP A 50 28.91 -12.35 1.31
CA ASP A 50 27.81 -11.51 0.80
C ASP A 50 27.03 -12.19 -0.33
N GLU A 51 27.49 -13.34 -0.81
CA GLU A 51 26.93 -14.07 -1.95
C GLU A 51 26.45 -15.46 -1.56
N ILE A 52 25.39 -15.90 -2.20
CA ILE A 52 24.91 -17.29 -2.16
C ILE A 52 25.14 -17.95 -3.53
N TYR A 53 25.36 -19.26 -3.55
CA TYR A 53 25.55 -20.03 -4.77
C TYR A 53 24.32 -20.87 -5.04
N VAL A 54 23.56 -20.50 -6.06
CA VAL A 54 22.23 -21.04 -6.33
C VAL A 54 21.94 -21.09 -7.83
N PRO A 55 21.05 -21.98 -8.30
CA PRO A 55 20.49 -21.85 -9.62
C PRO A 55 19.49 -20.67 -9.63
N LEU A 56 19.55 -19.82 -10.65
CA LEU A 56 18.68 -18.66 -10.77
C LEU A 56 17.33 -18.98 -11.41
N TYR A 57 17.21 -20.14 -12.06
CA TYR A 57 15.97 -20.58 -12.69
C TYR A 57 14.75 -20.54 -11.73
N PRO A 58 14.80 -21.15 -10.51
CA PRO A 58 13.65 -21.15 -9.62
C PRO A 58 13.24 -19.75 -9.17
N LEU A 59 14.20 -18.85 -8.94
CA LEU A 59 13.91 -17.46 -8.58
C LEU A 59 13.23 -16.72 -9.75
N ALA A 60 13.74 -16.87 -10.96
CA ALA A 60 13.16 -16.25 -12.14
C ALA A 60 11.74 -16.78 -12.43
N GLU A 61 11.55 -18.10 -12.32
CA GLU A 61 10.25 -18.75 -12.49
C GLU A 61 9.24 -18.25 -11.44
N TRP A 62 9.65 -18.15 -10.17
CA TRP A 62 8.81 -17.62 -9.10
C TRP A 62 8.44 -16.17 -9.34
N ILE A 63 9.36 -15.31 -9.81
CA ILE A 63 9.07 -13.92 -10.18
C ILE A 63 8.03 -13.87 -11.30
N VAL A 64 8.17 -14.67 -12.33
CA VAL A 64 7.27 -14.67 -13.48
C VAL A 64 5.86 -15.10 -13.09
N TRP A 65 5.72 -16.20 -12.34
CA TRP A 65 4.40 -16.69 -11.92
C TRP A 65 3.72 -15.82 -10.85
N ASN A 66 4.48 -14.94 -10.18
CA ASN A 66 3.94 -13.99 -9.22
C ASN A 66 4.09 -12.52 -9.68
N TRP A 67 4.40 -12.28 -10.96
CA TRP A 67 4.69 -10.94 -11.50
C TRP A 67 3.66 -9.90 -11.09
N TRP A 68 2.41 -10.14 -11.37
CA TRP A 68 1.32 -9.22 -11.10
C TRP A 68 1.04 -9.08 -9.60
N ALA A 69 1.11 -10.18 -8.87
CA ALA A 69 0.97 -10.17 -7.42
C ALA A 69 2.08 -9.35 -6.75
N LEU A 70 3.34 -9.60 -7.09
CA LEU A 70 4.51 -8.88 -6.54
C LEU A 70 4.47 -7.36 -6.75
N LEU A 71 3.78 -6.90 -7.79
CA LEU A 71 3.69 -5.49 -8.13
C LEU A 71 2.40 -4.81 -7.67
N TYR A 72 1.30 -5.55 -7.47
CA TYR A 72 -0.02 -4.95 -7.27
C TYR A 72 -0.84 -5.55 -6.13
N GLU A 73 -0.65 -6.83 -5.76
CA GLU A 73 -1.42 -7.45 -4.68
C GLU A 73 -0.99 -6.91 -3.32
N THR A 74 -1.90 -6.28 -2.59
CA THR A 74 -1.66 -5.76 -1.24
C THR A 74 -2.22 -6.73 -0.20
N GLU A 75 -1.55 -6.87 0.95
CA GLU A 75 -2.06 -7.69 2.06
C GLU A 75 -3.39 -7.12 2.58
N VAL A 76 -4.47 -7.87 2.42
CA VAL A 76 -5.81 -7.50 2.87
C VAL A 76 -6.31 -8.53 3.88
N ARG A 77 -6.57 -8.07 5.11
CA ARG A 77 -6.85 -8.94 6.27
C ARG A 77 -8.04 -9.89 6.12
N HIS A 78 -8.98 -9.58 5.26
CA HIS A 78 -10.19 -10.38 5.05
C HIS A 78 -10.14 -11.30 3.83
N ARG A 79 -9.07 -11.25 3.01
CA ARG A 79 -8.93 -12.04 1.77
C ARG A 79 -8.16 -13.34 1.95
N GLY A 80 -8.41 -14.10 2.99
CA GLY A 80 -7.97 -15.48 3.01
C GLY A 80 -6.62 -15.76 3.66
N ASP A 81 -5.98 -16.82 3.23
CA ASP A 81 -4.84 -17.44 3.90
C ASP A 81 -3.56 -16.61 3.79
N ARG A 82 -3.04 -16.15 4.93
CA ARG A 82 -1.74 -15.50 5.03
C ARG A 82 -0.61 -16.33 4.43
N GLN A 83 -0.70 -17.65 4.50
CA GLN A 83 0.33 -18.54 3.96
C GLN A 83 0.36 -18.47 2.44
N SER A 84 -0.80 -18.44 1.78
CA SER A 84 -0.91 -18.27 0.34
C SER A 84 -0.37 -16.92 -0.12
N PHE A 85 -0.70 -15.81 0.58
CA PHE A 85 -0.12 -14.50 0.32
C PHE A 85 1.40 -14.51 0.49
N SER A 86 1.91 -15.03 1.62
CA SER A 86 3.35 -15.09 1.89
C SER A 86 4.11 -15.89 0.82
N SER A 87 3.52 -16.97 0.28
CA SER A 87 4.18 -17.78 -0.75
C SER A 87 4.40 -17.02 -2.07
N ARG A 88 3.56 -16.03 -2.36
CA ARG A 88 3.71 -15.16 -3.53
C ARG A 88 4.61 -13.95 -3.29
N HIS A 89 4.76 -13.52 -2.04
CA HIS A 89 5.40 -12.25 -1.70
C HIS A 89 6.73 -12.37 -0.94
N ASN A 90 7.20 -13.58 -0.61
CA ASN A 90 8.43 -13.72 0.14
C ASN A 90 9.41 -14.64 -0.60
N LEU A 91 10.63 -14.13 -0.87
CA LEU A 91 11.68 -14.82 -1.62
C LEU A 91 12.07 -16.18 -1.03
N ARG A 92 11.88 -16.40 0.27
CA ARG A 92 12.15 -17.71 0.88
C ARG A 92 11.37 -18.86 0.21
N PHE A 93 10.29 -18.56 -0.48
CA PHE A 93 9.47 -19.53 -1.22
C PHE A 93 9.85 -19.62 -2.70
N ALA A 94 10.75 -18.77 -3.18
CA ALA A 94 11.20 -18.75 -4.58
C ALA A 94 12.18 -19.89 -4.94
N GLY A 95 12.71 -20.58 -3.96
CA GLY A 95 13.68 -21.63 -4.21
C GLY A 95 13.11 -22.98 -3.86
N ASP A 96 12.82 -23.81 -4.81
CA ASP A 96 12.41 -25.21 -4.61
C ASP A 96 13.59 -26.03 -4.03
N GLY A 97 13.76 -25.95 -2.69
CA GLY A 97 14.86 -26.55 -1.96
C GLY A 97 16.16 -25.72 -1.91
N VAL A 98 16.20 -24.54 -2.51
CA VAL A 98 17.33 -23.59 -2.46
C VAL A 98 17.12 -22.58 -1.35
N GLY A 99 18.16 -22.34 -0.53
CA GLY A 99 18.10 -21.36 0.54
C GLY A 99 18.07 -19.92 -0.02
N MET A 100 16.92 -19.28 0.04
CA MET A 100 16.73 -17.86 -0.26
C MET A 100 16.51 -17.06 1.03
N PRO A 101 16.82 -15.75 1.04
CA PRO A 101 16.60 -14.90 2.21
C PRO A 101 15.09 -14.77 2.55
N ASP A 102 14.80 -14.57 3.82
CA ASP A 102 13.46 -14.18 4.27
C ASP A 102 13.26 -12.69 3.95
N MET A 103 12.88 -12.43 2.70
CA MET A 103 12.68 -11.08 2.15
C MET A 103 11.28 -10.99 1.55
N ALA A 104 10.43 -10.19 2.17
CA ALA A 104 9.07 -9.95 1.74
C ALA A 104 8.95 -8.66 0.92
N LEU A 105 8.10 -8.69 -0.10
CA LEU A 105 7.80 -7.61 -1.04
C LEU A 105 6.30 -7.29 -0.91
N LEU A 106 5.98 -6.12 -0.36
CA LEU A 106 4.60 -5.72 -0.03
C LEU A 106 4.19 -4.48 -0.84
N PRO A 107 3.41 -4.62 -1.91
CA PRO A 107 2.93 -3.48 -2.69
C PRO A 107 2.06 -2.52 -1.87
N LEU A 108 2.34 -1.21 -1.98
CA LEU A 108 1.67 -0.14 -1.26
C LEU A 108 1.15 0.97 -2.18
N GLY A 109 0.93 0.68 -3.45
CA GLY A 109 0.57 1.64 -4.48
C GLY A 109 1.75 1.90 -5.41
N GLU A 110 2.28 3.13 -5.47
CA GLU A 110 3.45 3.44 -6.32
C GLU A 110 4.77 2.88 -5.77
N HIS A 111 4.77 2.43 -4.51
CA HIS A 111 5.93 1.82 -3.88
C HIS A 111 5.68 0.37 -3.48
N VAL A 112 6.77 -0.34 -3.24
CA VAL A 112 6.79 -1.66 -2.62
C VAL A 112 7.64 -1.57 -1.36
N GLU A 113 7.08 -1.94 -0.22
CA GLU A 113 7.82 -2.09 1.02
C GLU A 113 8.56 -3.43 1.00
N VAL A 114 9.87 -3.35 1.08
CA VAL A 114 10.74 -4.53 1.12
C VAL A 114 11.24 -4.70 2.54
N THR A 115 10.93 -5.84 3.14
CA THR A 115 11.37 -6.18 4.51
C THR A 115 12.18 -7.47 4.45
N TRP A 116 13.26 -7.53 5.20
CA TRP A 116 14.04 -8.75 5.33
C TRP A 116 14.46 -8.98 6.76
N SER A 117 14.62 -10.25 7.13
CA SER A 117 15.02 -10.64 8.46
C SER A 117 16.10 -11.73 8.43
N SER A 118 16.88 -11.79 9.52
CA SER A 118 17.81 -12.88 9.73
C SER A 118 17.05 -14.19 9.78
N TRP A 119 17.52 -15.18 9.02
CA TRP A 119 16.85 -16.45 8.91
C TRP A 119 17.84 -17.58 8.64
N GLY A 120 17.63 -18.70 9.29
CA GLY A 120 18.40 -19.92 9.05
C GLY A 120 17.64 -21.14 9.51
N HIS A 121 17.65 -22.18 8.70
CA HIS A 121 17.07 -23.45 9.08
C HIS A 121 18.16 -24.38 9.61
N ARG A 122 17.85 -25.17 10.67
CA ARG A 122 18.85 -26.06 11.32
C ARG A 122 19.49 -27.09 10.40
N TYR A 123 18.83 -27.42 9.29
CA TYR A 123 19.34 -28.36 8.28
C TYR A 123 20.05 -27.69 7.11
N GLN A 124 20.05 -26.34 7.04
CA GLN A 124 20.78 -25.60 6.02
C GLN A 124 22.18 -25.23 6.54
N HIS A 125 23.12 -25.08 5.60
CA HIS A 125 24.50 -24.73 5.92
C HIS A 125 24.71 -23.23 6.03
N ILE A 126 23.77 -22.44 5.55
CA ILE A 126 23.82 -20.98 5.53
C ILE A 126 22.76 -20.41 6.47
N GLU A 127 23.09 -19.27 7.06
CA GLU A 127 22.21 -18.47 7.91
C GLU A 127 22.28 -17.02 7.43
N PHE A 128 21.15 -16.46 7.02
CA PHE A 128 21.06 -15.05 6.61
C PHE A 128 21.13 -14.13 7.83
N LEU A 129 21.96 -13.09 7.74
CA LEU A 129 22.32 -12.25 8.88
C LEU A 129 21.62 -10.89 8.87
N GLY A 130 21.13 -10.45 7.71
CA GLY A 130 20.59 -9.12 7.55
C GLY A 130 19.16 -8.95 8.10
N HIS A 131 18.81 -7.75 8.54
CA HIS A 131 17.45 -7.34 8.80
C HIS A 131 17.27 -5.87 8.40
N GLY A 132 16.10 -5.52 7.91
CA GLY A 132 15.81 -4.15 7.52
C GLY A 132 14.46 -3.99 6.84
N THR A 133 14.13 -2.73 6.57
CA THR A 133 12.94 -2.34 5.82
C THR A 133 13.28 -1.14 4.95
N ARG A 134 12.86 -1.18 3.69
CA ARG A 134 13.04 -0.09 2.72
C ARG A 134 11.79 0.06 1.84
N LEU A 135 11.62 1.25 1.31
CA LEU A 135 10.54 1.58 0.39
C LEU A 135 11.15 1.84 -0.99
N LEU A 136 10.77 1.04 -1.97
CA LEU A 136 11.26 1.11 -3.36
C LEU A 136 10.15 1.57 -4.29
N PHE A 137 10.47 2.26 -5.37
CA PHE A 137 9.48 2.51 -6.42
C PHE A 137 9.10 1.20 -7.13
N ARG A 138 7.79 0.98 -7.31
CA ARG A 138 7.27 -0.20 -8.00
C ARG A 138 7.81 -0.31 -9.43
N SER A 139 7.93 0.80 -10.15
CA SER A 139 8.47 0.83 -11.50
C SER A 139 9.95 0.41 -11.57
N GLU A 140 10.78 0.83 -10.61
CA GLU A 140 12.19 0.44 -10.53
C GLU A 140 12.33 -1.05 -10.17
N LEU A 141 11.49 -1.54 -9.26
CA LEU A 141 11.43 -2.96 -8.93
C LEU A 141 11.01 -3.82 -10.13
N ALA A 142 9.97 -3.41 -10.86
CA ALA A 142 9.52 -4.08 -12.07
C ALA A 142 10.62 -4.14 -13.14
N GLN A 143 11.37 -3.05 -13.34
CA GLN A 143 12.50 -3.04 -14.26
C GLN A 143 13.63 -3.99 -13.82
N THR A 144 13.95 -4.01 -12.52
CA THR A 144 14.95 -4.96 -11.97
C THR A 144 14.54 -6.41 -12.22
N PHE A 145 13.28 -6.75 -12.00
CA PHE A 145 12.76 -8.09 -12.25
C PHE A 145 12.76 -8.42 -13.75
N PHE A 146 12.36 -7.48 -14.58
CA PHE A 146 12.38 -7.63 -16.03
C PHE A 146 13.79 -7.98 -16.53
N ASP A 147 14.78 -7.17 -16.19
CA ASP A 147 16.18 -7.36 -16.62
C ASP A 147 16.78 -8.68 -16.09
N PHE A 148 16.41 -9.05 -14.87
CA PHE A 148 16.85 -10.31 -14.28
C PHE A 148 16.26 -11.51 -15.02
N VAL A 149 14.94 -11.55 -15.24
CA VAL A 149 14.26 -12.65 -15.93
C VAL A 149 14.75 -12.78 -17.37
N GLU A 150 14.89 -11.67 -18.12
CA GLU A 150 15.48 -11.65 -19.46
C GLU A 150 16.88 -12.26 -19.48
N SER A 151 17.71 -11.90 -18.50
CA SER A 151 19.09 -12.43 -18.41
C SER A 151 19.10 -13.95 -18.18
N VAL A 152 18.18 -14.47 -17.38
CA VAL A 152 18.04 -15.91 -17.12
C VAL A 152 17.51 -16.64 -18.37
N CYS A 153 16.50 -16.10 -19.06
CA CYS A 153 15.97 -16.66 -20.30
C CYS A 153 17.04 -16.72 -21.40
N LEU A 154 17.80 -15.61 -21.60
CA LEU A 154 18.91 -15.57 -22.54
C LEU A 154 20.04 -16.59 -22.20
N ARG A 155 20.28 -16.83 -20.91
CA ARG A 155 21.23 -17.85 -20.48
C ARG A 155 20.76 -19.25 -20.84
N LEU A 156 19.48 -19.58 -20.61
CA LEU A 156 18.89 -20.85 -20.99
C LEU A 156 19.02 -21.11 -22.49
N GLU A 157 18.70 -20.12 -23.32
CA GLU A 157 18.83 -20.20 -24.78
C GLU A 157 20.28 -20.47 -25.23
N ARG A 158 21.26 -19.79 -24.63
CA ARG A 158 22.71 -20.02 -24.92
C ARG A 158 23.16 -21.41 -24.55
N GLU A 159 22.58 -22.01 -23.52
CA GLU A 159 22.87 -23.41 -23.10
C GLU A 159 21.98 -24.44 -23.82
N ASN A 160 21.21 -24.01 -24.84
CA ASN A 160 20.25 -24.83 -25.59
C ASN A 160 19.16 -25.47 -24.74
N VAL A 161 18.72 -24.79 -23.67
CA VAL A 161 17.58 -25.18 -22.83
C VAL A 161 16.40 -24.31 -23.26
N THR A 162 15.41 -24.92 -23.91
CA THR A 162 14.26 -24.23 -24.51
C THR A 162 12.95 -24.84 -24.04
N GLU A 163 11.85 -24.12 -24.24
CA GLU A 163 10.49 -24.57 -23.93
C GLU A 163 10.25 -24.86 -22.42
N THR A 164 11.01 -24.17 -21.56
CA THR A 164 10.81 -24.28 -20.11
C THR A 164 9.56 -23.54 -19.65
N TRP A 165 9.04 -23.90 -18.48
CA TRP A 165 7.92 -23.21 -17.85
C TRP A 165 8.21 -21.71 -17.62
N LEU A 166 9.45 -21.36 -17.26
CA LEU A 166 9.88 -19.97 -17.14
C LEU A 166 9.71 -19.21 -18.46
N GLN A 167 10.23 -19.75 -19.58
CA GLN A 167 10.16 -19.09 -20.88
C GLN A 167 8.72 -18.93 -21.37
N GLN A 168 7.87 -19.93 -21.18
CA GLN A 168 6.44 -19.87 -21.52
C GLN A 168 5.71 -18.83 -20.68
N GLY A 169 5.91 -18.84 -19.37
CA GLY A 169 5.31 -17.85 -18.46
C GLY A 169 5.78 -16.42 -18.76
N TRP A 170 7.08 -16.26 -19.06
CA TRP A 170 7.66 -14.96 -19.42
C TRP A 170 7.09 -14.41 -20.72
N GLU A 171 6.86 -15.24 -21.70
CA GLU A 171 6.22 -14.83 -22.95
C GLU A 171 4.79 -14.32 -22.70
N MET A 172 4.02 -14.97 -21.80
CA MET A 172 2.69 -14.49 -21.42
C MET A 172 2.76 -13.12 -20.74
N VAL A 173 3.64 -12.95 -19.75
CA VAL A 173 3.82 -11.65 -19.06
C VAL A 173 4.21 -10.54 -20.06
N ARG A 174 5.17 -10.80 -20.95
CA ARG A 174 5.59 -9.82 -21.96
C ARG A 174 4.44 -9.41 -22.89
N LYS A 175 3.65 -10.37 -23.37
CA LYS A 175 2.48 -10.07 -24.21
C LYS A 175 1.49 -9.16 -23.48
N SER A 176 1.24 -9.43 -22.19
CA SER A 176 0.35 -8.59 -21.39
C SER A 176 0.92 -7.20 -21.14
N LEU A 177 2.25 -7.05 -21.03
CA LEU A 177 2.91 -5.75 -20.88
C LEU A 177 2.94 -4.93 -22.20
N ASP A 178 2.90 -5.59 -23.35
CA ASP A 178 2.88 -4.95 -24.67
C ASP A 178 1.48 -4.45 -25.07
N ASP A 179 0.43 -4.88 -24.40
CA ASP A 179 -0.96 -4.50 -24.64
C ASP A 179 -1.54 -3.77 -23.41
N PRO A 180 -1.82 -2.45 -23.49
CA PRO A 180 -2.33 -1.67 -22.36
C PRO A 180 -3.67 -2.15 -21.79
N GLU A 181 -4.54 -2.77 -22.59
CA GLU A 181 -5.83 -3.31 -22.11
C GLU A 181 -5.60 -4.57 -21.31
N GLU A 182 -4.73 -5.45 -21.80
CA GLU A 182 -4.33 -6.68 -21.11
C GLU A 182 -3.53 -6.36 -19.84
N GLU A 183 -2.63 -5.37 -19.87
CA GLU A 183 -1.92 -4.91 -18.68
C GLU A 183 -2.89 -4.43 -17.60
N ALA A 184 -3.89 -3.61 -17.98
CA ALA A 184 -4.89 -3.11 -17.06
C ALA A 184 -5.76 -4.23 -16.47
N PHE A 185 -6.11 -5.22 -17.29
CA PHE A 185 -6.83 -6.41 -16.85
C PHE A 185 -6.02 -7.25 -15.84
N CYS A 186 -4.77 -7.56 -16.16
CA CYS A 186 -3.88 -8.32 -15.29
C CYS A 186 -3.64 -7.60 -13.95
N LYS A 187 -3.44 -6.29 -13.98
CA LYS A 187 -3.36 -5.44 -12.78
C LYS A 187 -4.64 -5.55 -11.95
N ALA A 188 -5.82 -5.43 -12.56
CA ALA A 188 -7.10 -5.51 -11.87
C ALA A 188 -7.31 -6.89 -11.21
N ALA A 189 -6.95 -7.97 -11.88
CA ALA A 189 -6.97 -9.31 -11.31
C ALA A 189 -6.06 -9.43 -10.10
N ALA A 190 -4.82 -8.92 -10.17
CA ALA A 190 -3.86 -8.94 -9.07
C ALA A 190 -4.32 -8.11 -7.86
N LEU A 191 -4.92 -6.93 -8.08
CA LEU A 191 -5.53 -6.14 -7.02
C LEU A 191 -6.64 -6.91 -6.27
N LEU A 192 -7.32 -7.83 -6.94
CA LEU A 192 -8.28 -8.76 -6.36
C LEU A 192 -7.64 -10.00 -5.72
N GLY A 193 -6.33 -10.14 -5.77
CA GLY A 193 -5.59 -11.31 -5.28
C GLY A 193 -5.79 -12.56 -6.15
N LYS A 194 -6.09 -12.37 -7.45
CA LYS A 194 -6.30 -13.45 -8.43
C LYS A 194 -5.14 -13.51 -9.43
N ASP A 195 -4.82 -14.71 -9.87
CA ASP A 195 -3.91 -14.92 -10.98
C ASP A 195 -4.64 -14.62 -12.30
N PRO A 196 -4.21 -13.62 -13.09
CA PRO A 196 -4.89 -13.24 -14.33
C PRO A 196 -4.93 -14.38 -15.37
N TYR A 197 -3.93 -15.25 -15.36
CA TYR A 197 -3.80 -16.34 -16.33
C TYR A 197 -4.57 -17.61 -15.96
N ALA A 198 -5.11 -17.66 -14.73
CA ALA A 198 -5.91 -18.78 -14.23
C ALA A 198 -7.40 -18.46 -14.11
N LEU A 199 -7.83 -17.26 -14.52
CA LEU A 199 -9.25 -16.85 -14.47
C LEU A 199 -10.10 -17.62 -15.46
N VAL A 200 -11.29 -18.00 -15.01
CA VAL A 200 -12.32 -18.53 -15.93
C VAL A 200 -13.02 -17.38 -16.68
N PRO A 201 -13.61 -17.61 -17.88
CA PRO A 201 -14.21 -16.55 -18.69
C PRO A 201 -15.22 -15.68 -17.95
N ASP A 202 -16.12 -16.27 -17.16
CA ASP A 202 -17.13 -15.54 -16.38
C ASP A 202 -16.49 -14.57 -15.37
N ASP A 203 -15.39 -14.99 -14.74
CA ASP A 203 -14.64 -14.13 -13.81
C ASP A 203 -13.96 -12.97 -14.55
N ALA A 204 -13.43 -13.22 -15.74
CA ALA A 204 -12.83 -12.19 -16.58
C ALA A 204 -13.86 -11.13 -17.02
N GLU A 205 -15.07 -11.55 -17.42
CA GLU A 205 -16.15 -10.63 -17.77
C GLU A 205 -16.52 -9.70 -16.62
N VAL A 206 -16.52 -10.20 -15.37
CA VAL A 206 -16.77 -9.37 -14.19
C VAL A 206 -15.71 -8.27 -14.05
N ILE A 207 -14.42 -8.58 -14.20
CA ILE A 207 -13.33 -7.59 -14.12
C ILE A 207 -13.47 -6.53 -15.20
N ILE A 208 -13.76 -6.93 -16.43
CA ILE A 208 -13.97 -6.01 -17.56
C ILE A 208 -15.14 -5.06 -17.25
N ARG A 209 -16.28 -5.60 -16.82
CA ARG A 209 -17.43 -4.79 -16.44
C ARG A 209 -17.12 -3.78 -15.34
N LEU A 210 -16.34 -4.15 -14.31
CA LEU A 210 -15.95 -3.23 -13.25
C LEU A 210 -15.14 -2.04 -13.78
N SER A 211 -14.28 -2.24 -14.77
CA SER A 211 -13.52 -1.15 -15.40
C SER A 211 -14.39 -0.22 -16.25
N GLU A 212 -15.51 -0.70 -16.76
CA GLU A 212 -16.46 0.14 -17.50
C GLU A 212 -17.35 1.02 -16.57
N ILE A 213 -17.73 0.51 -15.40
CA ILE A 213 -18.70 1.18 -14.51
C ILE A 213 -18.04 2.07 -13.46
N LEU A 214 -16.79 1.82 -13.09
CA LEU A 214 -16.07 2.59 -12.08
C LEU A 214 -15.04 3.53 -12.71
N PRO A 215 -14.99 4.81 -12.29
CA PRO A 215 -13.93 5.71 -12.73
C PRO A 215 -12.54 5.16 -12.36
N PRO A 216 -11.52 5.28 -13.24
CA PRO A 216 -10.17 4.77 -12.97
C PRO A 216 -9.58 5.26 -11.66
N SER A 217 -9.99 6.45 -11.20
CA SER A 217 -9.49 7.09 -9.98
C SER A 217 -9.89 6.39 -8.67
N ILE A 218 -10.93 5.54 -8.69
CA ILE A 218 -11.41 4.77 -7.53
C ILE A 218 -11.34 3.26 -7.75
N GLN A 219 -11.10 2.82 -8.98
CA GLN A 219 -11.12 1.41 -9.34
C GLN A 219 -10.11 0.58 -8.55
N ASP A 220 -8.84 1.01 -8.51
CA ASP A 220 -7.78 0.30 -7.79
C ASP A 220 -8.13 0.11 -6.30
N ASP A 221 -8.56 1.19 -5.64
CA ASP A 221 -8.95 1.12 -4.23
C ASP A 221 -10.17 0.23 -3.98
N PHE A 222 -11.15 0.27 -4.89
CA PHE A 222 -12.32 -0.57 -4.82
C PHE A 222 -11.94 -2.05 -4.93
N LEU A 223 -11.13 -2.39 -5.93
CA LEU A 223 -10.66 -3.77 -6.14
C LEU A 223 -9.84 -4.28 -4.95
N LEU A 224 -9.03 -3.43 -4.33
CA LEU A 224 -8.24 -3.80 -3.15
C LEU A 224 -9.08 -4.18 -1.93
N VAL A 225 -10.27 -3.60 -1.75
CA VAL A 225 -11.09 -3.79 -0.54
C VAL A 225 -12.33 -4.63 -0.75
N SER A 226 -12.67 -4.95 -2.00
CA SER A 226 -13.88 -5.71 -2.31
C SER A 226 -13.63 -7.20 -2.15
N ASP A 227 -14.63 -7.90 -1.64
CA ASP A 227 -14.70 -9.35 -1.72
C ASP A 227 -15.23 -9.75 -3.08
N TRP A 228 -14.71 -10.85 -3.63
CA TRP A 228 -15.17 -11.35 -4.91
C TRP A 228 -16.67 -11.62 -4.93
N GLN A 229 -17.18 -12.17 -3.83
CA GLN A 229 -18.61 -12.45 -3.71
C GLN A 229 -19.40 -11.14 -3.62
N GLY A 230 -20.28 -10.91 -4.58
CA GLY A 230 -21.14 -9.72 -4.65
C GLY A 230 -20.41 -8.44 -5.11
N ILE A 231 -19.23 -8.55 -5.73
CA ILE A 231 -18.45 -7.39 -6.17
C ILE A 231 -19.20 -6.51 -7.17
N SER A 232 -19.99 -7.09 -8.07
CA SER A 232 -20.79 -6.35 -9.04
C SER A 232 -21.87 -5.49 -8.36
N ASP A 233 -22.59 -6.08 -7.38
CA ASP A 233 -23.61 -5.34 -6.61
C ASP A 233 -22.99 -4.21 -5.80
N GLN A 234 -21.82 -4.45 -5.21
CA GLN A 234 -21.06 -3.42 -4.48
C GLN A 234 -20.62 -2.28 -5.40
N ALA A 235 -20.19 -2.57 -6.61
CA ALA A 235 -19.82 -1.56 -7.60
C ALA A 235 -21.04 -0.72 -8.05
N ASP A 236 -22.20 -1.35 -8.26
CA ASP A 236 -23.43 -0.65 -8.59
C ASP A 236 -23.90 0.28 -7.46
N LEU A 237 -23.79 -0.14 -6.19
CA LEU A 237 -24.06 0.71 -5.03
C LEU A 237 -23.08 1.89 -4.94
N LEU A 238 -21.79 1.63 -5.15
CA LEU A 238 -20.78 2.70 -5.17
C LEU A 238 -21.03 3.71 -6.28
N ARG A 239 -21.50 3.27 -7.45
CA ARG A 239 -21.87 4.16 -8.55
C ARG A 239 -23.06 5.06 -8.16
N GLN A 240 -24.07 4.54 -7.46
CA GLN A 240 -25.19 5.34 -6.96
C GLN A 240 -24.72 6.42 -5.97
N ASP A 241 -23.84 6.06 -5.02
CA ASP A 241 -23.26 7.01 -4.08
C ASP A 241 -22.41 8.08 -4.79
N LEU A 242 -21.68 7.70 -5.86
CA LEU A 242 -20.93 8.63 -6.68
C LEU A 242 -21.84 9.61 -7.44
N ASP A 243 -22.94 9.12 -7.99
CA ASP A 243 -23.92 9.95 -8.68
C ASP A 243 -24.58 10.93 -7.69
N TRP A 244 -24.93 10.50 -6.47
CA TRP A 244 -25.41 11.39 -5.42
C TRP A 244 -24.36 12.49 -5.10
N ALA A 245 -23.10 12.13 -4.91
CA ALA A 245 -22.05 13.07 -4.57
C ALA A 245 -21.82 14.14 -5.66
N ARG A 246 -21.95 13.78 -6.94
CA ARG A 246 -21.81 14.70 -8.08
C ARG A 246 -22.93 15.74 -8.18
N HIS A 247 -24.12 15.42 -7.70
CA HIS A 247 -25.29 16.30 -7.75
C HIS A 247 -25.45 17.17 -6.48
N GLY A 248 -24.51 17.14 -5.56
CA GLY A 248 -24.51 17.98 -4.38
C GLY A 248 -24.62 19.48 -4.72
N GLN A 249 -25.39 20.25 -3.91
CA GLN A 249 -25.66 21.66 -4.18
C GLN A 249 -24.88 22.64 -3.28
N VAL A 250 -24.19 22.12 -2.26
CA VAL A 250 -23.51 22.96 -1.26
C VAL A 250 -22.20 23.52 -1.82
N ASP A 251 -21.97 24.81 -1.62
CA ASP A 251 -20.73 25.49 -2.01
C ASP A 251 -19.72 25.58 -0.84
N TRP A 252 -18.64 24.90 -0.94
CA TRP A 252 -17.53 24.91 0.02
C TRP A 252 -16.47 25.98 -0.33
N GLY A 253 -16.90 27.21 -0.54
CA GLY A 253 -16.04 28.30 -1.04
C GLY A 253 -14.77 28.53 -0.25
N ARG A 254 -14.78 28.42 1.11
CA ARG A 254 -13.57 28.52 1.94
C ARG A 254 -12.61 27.38 1.69
N LEU A 255 -13.11 26.15 1.62
CA LEU A 255 -12.26 24.98 1.40
C LEU A 255 -11.64 24.95 0.00
N LYS A 256 -12.39 25.42 -1.02
CA LYS A 256 -11.86 25.62 -2.38
C LYS A 256 -10.69 26.61 -2.39
N ARG A 257 -10.79 27.71 -1.66
CA ARG A 257 -9.71 28.70 -1.52
C ARG A 257 -8.49 28.11 -0.81
N ILE A 258 -8.70 27.34 0.27
CA ILE A 258 -7.61 26.65 0.98
C ILE A 258 -6.89 25.69 0.03
N ARG A 259 -7.63 24.85 -0.71
CA ARG A 259 -7.05 23.94 -1.70
C ARG A 259 -6.19 24.67 -2.74
N ALA A 260 -6.71 25.77 -3.28
CA ALA A 260 -6.01 26.57 -4.30
C ALA A 260 -4.72 27.25 -3.75
N SER A 261 -4.68 27.53 -2.44
CA SER A 261 -3.53 28.18 -1.78
C SER A 261 -2.57 27.22 -1.09
N SER A 262 -2.92 25.93 -0.99
CA SER A 262 -2.05 24.93 -0.36
C SER A 262 -0.77 24.75 -1.15
N ALA A 263 0.35 24.78 -0.44
CA ALA A 263 1.64 24.52 -1.06
C ALA A 263 1.69 23.07 -1.59
N PRO A 264 2.35 22.83 -2.73
CA PRO A 264 2.53 21.49 -3.24
C PRO A 264 3.21 20.63 -2.17
N VAL A 265 2.65 19.46 -1.93
CA VAL A 265 3.27 18.47 -1.07
C VAL A 265 4.59 18.03 -1.71
N LEU A 266 5.70 18.07 -0.94
CA LEU A 266 7.01 17.70 -1.45
C LEU A 266 7.00 16.22 -1.91
N PRO A 267 7.21 15.92 -3.20
CA PRO A 267 7.14 14.56 -3.71
C PRO A 267 8.15 13.60 -3.07
N GLN A 268 9.22 14.14 -2.52
CA GLN A 268 10.32 13.39 -1.87
C GLN A 268 10.07 13.05 -0.39
N ALA A 269 9.04 13.66 0.22
CA ALA A 269 8.70 13.37 1.61
C ALA A 269 7.91 12.06 1.70
N LEU A 270 8.11 11.33 2.79
CA LEU A 270 7.35 10.11 3.07
C LEU A 270 5.82 10.40 3.18
N PRO A 271 4.94 9.48 2.78
CA PRO A 271 3.50 9.74 2.71
C PRO A 271 2.91 10.30 4.01
N TRP A 272 3.32 9.81 5.16
CA TRP A 272 2.85 10.32 6.46
C TRP A 272 3.36 11.72 6.77
N GLN A 273 4.60 12.06 6.40
CA GLN A 273 5.15 13.41 6.56
C GLN A 273 4.37 14.42 5.70
N GLN A 274 3.97 14.01 4.50
CA GLN A 274 3.09 14.80 3.65
C GLN A 274 1.75 15.07 4.33
N GLY A 275 1.16 14.05 4.96
CA GLY A 275 -0.09 14.16 5.71
C GLY A 275 0.01 15.14 6.87
N TYR A 276 1.05 15.05 7.69
CA TYR A 276 1.29 15.96 8.81
C TYR A 276 1.46 17.41 8.34
N ALA A 277 2.29 17.63 7.33
CA ALA A 277 2.54 18.98 6.80
C ALA A 277 1.25 19.63 6.25
N LEU A 278 0.45 18.86 5.50
CA LEU A 278 -0.82 19.34 4.98
C LEU A 278 -1.81 19.66 6.11
N ALA A 279 -1.90 18.82 7.14
CA ALA A 279 -2.79 19.06 8.29
C ALA A 279 -2.45 20.38 9.01
N ALA A 280 -1.17 20.64 9.25
CA ALA A 280 -0.70 21.89 9.85
C ALA A 280 -1.08 23.11 8.99
N GLN A 281 -0.86 23.05 7.67
CA GLN A 281 -1.24 24.12 6.74
C GLN A 281 -2.76 24.38 6.75
N VAL A 282 -3.58 23.34 6.73
CA VAL A 282 -5.04 23.44 6.71
C VAL A 282 -5.55 24.00 8.05
N ARG A 283 -5.04 23.54 9.19
CA ARG A 283 -5.37 24.11 10.51
C ARG A 283 -5.07 25.59 10.57
N GLN A 284 -3.90 26.00 10.11
CA GLN A 284 -3.51 27.42 10.04
C GLN A 284 -4.45 28.23 9.15
N ALA A 285 -4.79 27.74 7.96
CA ALA A 285 -5.67 28.41 7.01
C ALA A 285 -7.12 28.52 7.52
N LEU A 286 -7.58 27.56 8.31
CA LEU A 286 -8.88 27.57 8.97
C LEU A 286 -8.88 28.41 10.27
N GLY A 287 -7.70 28.80 10.79
CA GLY A 287 -7.60 29.49 12.07
C GLY A 287 -7.93 28.60 13.27
N VAL A 288 -7.78 27.29 13.12
CA VAL A 288 -8.02 26.32 14.20
C VAL A 288 -6.87 26.36 15.17
N ARG A 289 -7.14 26.76 16.43
CA ARG A 289 -6.12 26.80 17.48
C ARG A 289 -5.71 25.41 17.90
N GLU A 290 -4.48 25.24 18.40
CA GLU A 290 -3.99 23.94 18.87
C GLU A 290 -4.85 23.34 19.98
N GLU A 291 -5.43 24.20 20.82
CA GLU A 291 -6.28 23.83 21.95
C GLU A 291 -7.76 23.65 21.58
N SER A 292 -8.12 23.83 20.30
CA SER A 292 -9.50 23.66 19.84
C SER A 292 -9.89 22.20 19.85
N SER A 293 -10.68 21.80 20.81
CA SER A 293 -11.23 20.44 21.00
C SER A 293 -12.54 20.52 21.78
N PRO A 294 -13.45 19.57 21.65
CA PRO A 294 -13.47 18.50 20.66
C PRO A 294 -13.91 18.99 19.27
N PHE A 295 -13.53 18.26 18.21
CA PHE A 295 -14.05 18.49 16.86
C PHE A 295 -15.49 17.95 16.78
N THR A 296 -16.45 18.82 16.57
CA THR A 296 -17.85 18.50 16.31
C THR A 296 -18.25 18.99 14.91
N ASP A 297 -19.38 18.48 14.40
CA ASP A 297 -19.91 18.91 13.10
C ASP A 297 -20.17 20.41 13.09
N GLU A 298 -20.68 21.01 14.22
CA GLU A 298 -20.92 22.45 14.38
C GLU A 298 -19.62 23.26 14.29
N ASN A 299 -18.57 22.82 14.98
CA ASN A 299 -17.29 23.51 14.98
C ASN A 299 -16.65 23.46 13.59
N LEU A 300 -16.70 22.30 12.91
CA LEU A 300 -16.20 22.15 11.54
C LEU A 300 -16.97 23.02 10.56
N ALA A 301 -18.30 22.99 10.60
CA ALA A 301 -19.12 23.83 9.76
C ALA A 301 -18.75 25.32 9.94
N GLY A 302 -18.60 25.78 11.19
CA GLY A 302 -18.19 27.15 11.48
C GLY A 302 -16.81 27.51 10.94
N TRP A 303 -15.80 26.62 11.07
CA TRP A 303 -14.45 26.86 10.50
C TRP A 303 -14.46 26.83 8.97
N LEU A 304 -15.43 26.16 8.35
CA LEU A 304 -15.55 26.04 6.90
C LEU A 304 -16.45 27.11 6.27
N ASP A 305 -17.00 28.03 7.08
CA ASP A 305 -17.99 29.02 6.69
C ASP A 305 -19.26 28.38 6.09
N LEU A 306 -19.70 27.26 6.67
CA LEU A 306 -20.94 26.56 6.31
C LEU A 306 -21.99 26.68 7.43
N SER A 307 -23.25 26.58 7.07
CA SER A 307 -24.27 26.23 8.05
C SER A 307 -24.14 24.76 8.47
N VAL A 308 -24.65 24.39 9.65
CA VAL A 308 -24.68 22.99 10.07
C VAL A 308 -25.49 22.14 9.10
N GLU A 309 -26.62 22.67 8.61
CA GLU A 309 -27.49 22.04 7.62
C GLU A 309 -26.75 21.78 6.29
N ASP A 310 -26.00 22.77 5.79
CA ASP A 310 -25.20 22.59 4.57
C ASP A 310 -24.10 21.54 4.77
N PHE A 311 -23.44 21.55 5.94
CA PHE A 311 -22.45 20.55 6.28
C PHE A 311 -23.06 19.14 6.29
N GLU A 312 -24.19 18.96 6.99
CA GLU A 312 -24.90 17.66 7.04
C GLU A 312 -25.41 17.23 5.66
N ASN A 313 -25.92 18.15 4.83
CA ASN A 313 -26.33 17.85 3.46
C ASN A 313 -25.19 17.47 2.53
N SER A 314 -23.95 17.80 2.89
CA SER A 314 -22.74 17.43 2.12
C SER A 314 -22.08 16.16 2.61
N VAL A 315 -22.54 15.58 3.71
CA VAL A 315 -21.95 14.39 4.35
C VAL A 315 -23.04 13.33 4.53
N HIS A 316 -23.09 12.38 3.62
CA HIS A 316 -24.11 11.33 3.55
C HIS A 316 -23.64 10.00 4.14
N GLU A 317 -24.55 9.18 4.65
CA GLU A 317 -24.25 7.77 4.97
C GLU A 317 -24.40 6.90 3.72
N GLY A 318 -23.29 6.28 3.30
CA GLY A 318 -23.24 5.44 2.10
C GLY A 318 -24.00 4.13 2.21
N THR A 319 -24.45 3.65 1.08
CA THR A 319 -25.17 2.38 0.93
C THR A 319 -24.26 1.18 0.75
N TYR A 320 -22.98 1.40 0.39
CA TYR A 320 -22.01 0.36 0.15
C TYR A 320 -21.62 -0.42 1.42
N GLN A 321 -21.35 -1.71 1.24
CA GLN A 321 -21.06 -2.64 2.35
C GLN A 321 -19.69 -3.31 2.27
N ALA A 322 -18.83 -2.93 1.30
CA ALA A 322 -17.49 -3.52 1.19
C ALA A 322 -16.71 -3.38 2.52
N PRO A 323 -16.15 -4.46 3.07
CA PRO A 323 -15.60 -4.48 4.43
C PRO A 323 -14.53 -3.43 4.68
N GLY A 324 -13.66 -3.21 3.70
CA GLY A 324 -12.53 -2.28 3.80
C GLY A 324 -12.82 -0.86 3.30
N MET A 325 -13.99 -0.57 2.74
CA MET A 325 -14.36 0.76 2.27
C MET A 325 -14.89 1.62 3.42
N GLU A 326 -14.38 2.85 3.57
CA GLU A 326 -14.71 3.73 4.68
C GLU A 326 -15.40 5.02 4.26
N ALA A 327 -14.99 5.61 3.12
CA ALA A 327 -15.65 6.76 2.53
C ALA A 327 -15.41 6.86 1.02
N LEU A 328 -16.34 7.54 0.34
CA LEU A 328 -16.19 8.08 -1.00
C LEU A 328 -16.15 9.60 -0.89
N VAL A 329 -15.26 10.24 -1.64
CA VAL A 329 -15.19 11.69 -1.80
C VAL A 329 -15.25 12.01 -3.28
N ALA A 330 -16.14 12.90 -3.68
CA ALA A 330 -16.25 13.37 -5.05
C ALA A 330 -16.51 14.86 -5.08
N GLU A 331 -16.24 15.50 -6.21
CA GLU A 331 -16.60 16.89 -6.45
C GLU A 331 -17.93 16.97 -7.20
N ASN A 332 -18.76 17.93 -6.81
CA ASN A 332 -19.93 18.31 -7.58
C ASN A 332 -19.54 19.20 -8.77
N GLU A 333 -20.52 19.61 -9.58
CA GLU A 333 -20.32 20.45 -10.76
C GLU A 333 -19.64 21.80 -10.46
N THR A 334 -19.74 22.29 -9.21
CA THR A 334 -19.11 23.55 -8.77
C THR A 334 -17.69 23.38 -8.24
N GLY A 335 -17.16 22.14 -8.22
CA GLY A 335 -15.86 21.79 -7.64
C GLY A 335 -15.85 21.74 -6.12
N SER A 336 -17.04 21.71 -5.49
CA SER A 336 -17.19 21.54 -4.04
C SER A 336 -17.24 20.06 -3.67
N PRO A 337 -16.67 19.66 -2.50
CA PRO A 337 -16.68 18.26 -2.11
C PRO A 337 -18.05 17.78 -1.63
N ALA A 338 -18.35 16.52 -1.90
CA ALA A 338 -19.38 15.76 -1.22
C ALA A 338 -18.74 14.50 -0.64
N PHE A 339 -19.14 14.14 0.57
CA PHE A 339 -18.58 13.02 1.32
C PHE A 339 -19.65 11.97 1.57
N VAL A 340 -19.39 10.73 1.14
CA VAL A 340 -20.23 9.59 1.46
C VAL A 340 -19.45 8.72 2.44
N LEU A 341 -19.91 8.68 3.70
CA LEU A 341 -19.22 7.97 4.77
C LEU A 341 -19.89 6.64 5.07
N LYS A 342 -19.11 5.60 5.29
CA LYS A 342 -19.64 4.36 5.86
C LYS A 342 -20.16 4.64 7.28
N ARG A 343 -21.32 4.09 7.60
CA ARG A 343 -21.89 4.22 8.94
C ARG A 343 -20.92 3.78 10.03
N LYS A 344 -20.69 4.63 11.00
CA LYS A 344 -19.81 4.39 12.15
C LYS A 344 -20.59 4.52 13.45
N ASN A 345 -20.38 3.58 14.37
CA ASN A 345 -21.06 3.56 15.65
C ASN A 345 -20.56 4.62 16.65
N ARG A 346 -19.36 5.19 16.40
CA ARG A 346 -18.74 6.20 17.27
C ARG A 346 -18.50 7.49 16.51
N PRO A 347 -18.93 8.65 17.04
CA PRO A 347 -18.71 9.96 16.40
C PRO A 347 -17.24 10.23 16.08
N GLN A 348 -16.32 9.86 16.98
CA GLN A 348 -14.88 10.05 16.78
C GLN A 348 -14.37 9.32 15.53
N ASN A 349 -14.87 8.10 15.28
CA ASN A 349 -14.49 7.33 14.08
C ASN A 349 -15.08 7.95 12.80
N ARG A 350 -16.29 8.51 12.88
CA ARG A 350 -16.91 9.24 11.76
C ARG A 350 -16.09 10.48 11.42
N MET A 351 -15.71 11.27 12.43
CA MET A 351 -14.90 12.47 12.28
C MET A 351 -13.51 12.15 11.70
N PHE A 352 -12.86 11.10 12.19
CA PHE A 352 -11.57 10.66 11.66
C PHE A 352 -11.68 10.27 10.18
N THR A 353 -12.73 9.52 9.80
CA THR A 353 -12.98 9.13 8.41
C THR A 353 -13.28 10.35 7.52
N PHE A 354 -14.04 11.31 8.01
CA PHE A 354 -14.29 12.58 7.33
C PHE A 354 -12.97 13.33 7.06
N CYS A 355 -12.12 13.49 8.07
CA CYS A 355 -10.81 14.15 7.90
C CYS A 355 -9.90 13.42 6.90
N ARG A 356 -9.96 12.11 6.83
CA ARG A 356 -9.27 11.35 5.79
C ARG A 356 -9.79 11.71 4.39
N GLY A 357 -11.11 11.79 4.25
CA GLY A 357 -11.76 12.27 3.01
C GLY A 357 -11.40 13.70 2.66
N LEU A 358 -11.30 14.58 3.65
CA LEU A 358 -10.86 15.97 3.47
C LEU A 358 -9.44 16.03 2.88
N CYS A 359 -8.52 15.19 3.34
CA CYS A 359 -7.18 15.05 2.76
C CYS A 359 -7.23 14.69 1.27
N GLU A 360 -8.08 13.72 0.90
CA GLU A 360 -8.24 13.27 -0.48
C GLU A 360 -8.78 14.40 -1.38
N TYR A 361 -9.78 15.15 -0.92
CA TYR A 361 -10.30 16.30 -1.66
C TYR A 361 -9.22 17.36 -1.91
N LEU A 362 -8.42 17.66 -0.90
CA LEU A 362 -7.39 18.70 -1.00
C LEU A 362 -6.27 18.35 -2.00
N LEU A 363 -5.97 17.06 -2.14
CA LEU A 363 -4.83 16.57 -2.95
C LEU A 363 -5.21 16.05 -4.34
N SER A 364 -6.51 15.81 -4.61
CA SER A 364 -6.94 15.13 -5.83
C SER A 364 -8.08 15.91 -6.52
N PRO A 365 -7.80 17.10 -7.08
CA PRO A 365 -8.83 17.91 -7.71
C PRO A 365 -9.48 17.18 -8.90
N GLY A 366 -10.82 17.27 -8.97
CA GLY A 366 -11.63 16.80 -10.10
C GLY A 366 -11.83 15.29 -10.18
N ALA A 367 -11.17 14.49 -9.35
CA ALA A 367 -11.26 13.03 -9.39
C ALA A 367 -11.88 12.47 -8.11
N PRO A 368 -12.92 11.61 -8.19
CA PRO A 368 -13.41 10.90 -7.02
C PRO A 368 -12.32 10.02 -6.39
N ARG A 369 -12.39 9.84 -5.07
CA ARG A 369 -11.43 9.04 -4.30
C ARG A 369 -12.14 8.20 -3.25
N LEU A 370 -11.59 7.00 -3.00
CA LEU A 370 -12.01 6.16 -1.89
C LEU A 370 -11.05 6.29 -0.71
N VAL A 371 -11.62 6.37 0.47
CA VAL A 371 -10.92 6.16 1.74
C VAL A 371 -11.13 4.72 2.15
N THR A 372 -10.04 3.98 2.35
CA THR A 372 -10.11 2.53 2.60
C THR A 372 -9.27 2.11 3.80
N GLY A 373 -9.53 0.89 4.28
CA GLY A 373 -8.78 0.26 5.36
C GLY A 373 -7.41 -0.28 4.96
N VAL A 374 -7.09 -0.38 3.65
CA VAL A 374 -5.81 -0.91 3.17
C VAL A 374 -4.62 -0.01 3.50
N ASN A 375 -3.43 -0.56 3.38
CA ASN A 375 -2.22 0.11 3.82
C ASN A 375 -1.39 0.67 2.65
N THR A 376 -2.06 1.35 1.69
CA THR A 376 -1.36 2.04 0.59
C THR A 376 -0.79 3.39 1.07
N GLU A 377 0.15 3.96 0.32
CA GLU A 377 0.74 5.27 0.62
C GLU A 377 -0.31 6.37 0.78
N ARG A 378 -1.26 6.41 -0.14
CA ARG A 378 -2.35 7.37 -0.10
C ARG A 378 -3.17 7.21 1.17
N GLN A 379 -3.47 5.98 1.58
CA GLN A 379 -4.18 5.70 2.82
C GLN A 379 -3.31 5.97 4.07
N LYS A 380 -1.99 5.76 4.01
CA LYS A 380 -1.04 6.17 5.07
C LYS A 380 -1.04 7.69 5.22
N ARG A 381 -0.97 8.43 4.10
CA ARG A 381 -0.98 9.90 4.08
C ARG A 381 -2.27 10.48 4.67
N ASN A 382 -3.43 10.00 4.25
CA ASN A 382 -4.71 10.54 4.76
C ASN A 382 -4.95 10.17 6.22
N ARG A 383 -4.47 9.02 6.72
CA ARG A 383 -4.49 8.70 8.16
C ARG A 383 -3.62 9.65 8.97
N ALA A 384 -2.40 9.93 8.49
CA ALA A 384 -1.49 10.88 9.15
C ALA A 384 -2.09 12.30 9.17
N PHE A 385 -2.70 12.72 8.05
CA PHE A 385 -3.43 13.99 8.01
C PHE A 385 -4.54 14.02 9.06
N ALA A 386 -5.40 13.02 9.11
CA ALA A 386 -6.53 13.00 10.04
C ALA A 386 -6.07 12.99 11.51
N ALA A 387 -5.03 12.22 11.82
CA ALA A 387 -4.45 12.17 13.16
C ALA A 387 -3.89 13.53 13.59
N GLU A 388 -3.07 14.16 12.74
CA GLU A 388 -2.46 15.46 13.03
C GLU A 388 -3.49 16.61 13.01
N PHE A 389 -4.50 16.52 12.14
CA PHE A 389 -5.57 17.51 12.09
C PHE A 389 -6.42 17.50 13.34
N LEU A 390 -6.78 16.33 13.88
CA LEU A 390 -7.64 16.17 15.05
C LEU A 390 -6.86 16.24 16.38
N ALA A 391 -5.66 15.66 16.43
CA ALA A 391 -4.83 15.55 17.62
C ALA A 391 -3.36 15.93 17.29
N PRO A 392 -3.04 17.22 17.12
CA PRO A 392 -1.69 17.65 16.74
C PRO A 392 -0.64 17.19 17.74
N ALA A 393 0.49 16.71 17.24
CA ALA A 393 1.61 16.25 18.06
C ALA A 393 2.08 17.32 19.06
N ASP A 394 2.10 18.61 18.66
CA ASP A 394 2.47 19.71 19.53
C ASP A 394 1.46 19.96 20.65
N ALA A 395 0.16 19.77 20.40
CA ALA A 395 -0.86 19.86 21.43
C ALA A 395 -0.78 18.73 22.46
N ILE A 396 -0.46 17.52 22.00
CA ILE A 396 -0.19 16.37 22.88
C ILE A 396 1.08 16.64 23.70
N ARG A 397 2.19 17.05 23.08
CA ARG A 397 3.47 17.33 23.75
C ARG A 397 3.30 18.35 24.89
N LYS A 398 2.50 19.39 24.71
CA LYS A 398 2.23 20.41 25.74
C LYS A 398 1.46 19.88 26.95
N ARG A 399 0.72 18.79 26.78
CA ARG A 399 -0.09 18.18 27.86
C ARG A 399 0.63 17.03 28.57
N LEU A 400 1.67 16.47 27.94
CA LEU A 400 2.50 15.46 28.57
C LEU A 400 3.38 16.11 29.65
N THR A 401 3.32 15.56 30.87
CA THR A 401 4.07 16.05 32.02
C THR A 401 5.36 15.28 32.30
N ALA A 402 5.49 14.09 31.73
CA ALA A 402 6.61 13.17 31.91
C ALA A 402 7.07 12.54 30.59
N GLY A 403 8.26 11.92 30.59
CA GLY A 403 8.78 11.16 29.44
C GLY A 403 8.14 9.80 29.25
N GLU A 404 7.32 9.35 30.22
CA GLU A 404 6.55 8.11 30.20
C GLU A 404 5.06 8.44 30.27
N VAL A 405 4.22 7.65 29.60
CA VAL A 405 2.77 7.83 29.54
C VAL A 405 2.08 6.49 29.72
N SER A 406 1.09 6.45 30.61
CA SER A 406 0.27 5.27 30.84
C SER A 406 -0.94 5.20 29.89
N GLN A 407 -1.62 4.04 29.86
CA GLN A 407 -2.87 3.89 29.09
C GLN A 407 -3.97 4.86 29.61
N GLU A 408 -4.03 5.11 30.91
CA GLU A 408 -4.98 6.04 31.52
C GLU A 408 -4.74 7.48 31.04
N ASP A 409 -3.47 7.93 30.96
CA ASP A 409 -3.11 9.24 30.42
C ASP A 409 -3.50 9.36 28.94
N ILE A 410 -3.32 8.28 28.15
CA ILE A 410 -3.72 8.23 26.73
C ILE A 410 -5.25 8.33 26.59
N ASP A 411 -6.01 7.63 27.43
CA ASP A 411 -7.46 7.64 27.43
C ASP A 411 -8.00 9.03 27.82
N ASP A 412 -7.41 9.70 28.82
CA ASP A 412 -7.76 11.05 29.25
C ASP A 412 -7.46 12.07 28.13
N LEU A 413 -6.26 12.03 27.54
CA LEU A 413 -5.90 12.88 26.41
C LEU A 413 -6.84 12.68 25.21
N ALA A 414 -7.21 11.43 24.92
CA ALA A 414 -8.14 11.11 23.85
C ALA A 414 -9.55 11.66 24.11
N GLY A 415 -10.03 11.57 25.36
CA GLY A 415 -11.28 12.16 25.80
C GLY A 415 -11.30 13.67 25.64
N ASP A 416 -10.25 14.36 26.08
CA ASP A 416 -10.10 15.81 25.96
C ASP A 416 -10.06 16.29 24.51
N MET A 417 -9.43 15.51 23.62
CA MET A 417 -9.31 15.84 22.18
C MET A 417 -10.50 15.37 21.35
N GLY A 418 -11.40 14.56 21.90
CA GLY A 418 -12.53 13.99 21.18
C GLY A 418 -12.12 12.97 20.10
N VAL A 419 -11.01 12.29 20.28
CA VAL A 419 -10.48 11.26 19.37
C VAL A 419 -10.46 9.88 20.04
N SER A 420 -10.12 8.83 19.29
CA SER A 420 -9.91 7.52 19.91
C SER A 420 -8.53 7.46 20.59
N PRO A 421 -8.37 6.66 21.67
CA PRO A 421 -7.07 6.42 22.30
C PRO A 421 -5.99 5.97 21.31
N PHE A 422 -6.36 5.15 20.35
CA PHE A 422 -5.48 4.70 19.27
C PHE A 422 -4.85 5.85 18.47
N VAL A 423 -5.57 6.96 18.24
CA VAL A 423 -5.03 8.13 17.54
C VAL A 423 -3.96 8.80 18.38
N VAL A 424 -4.20 8.99 19.68
CA VAL A 424 -3.24 9.61 20.61
C VAL A 424 -1.99 8.76 20.77
N GLU A 425 -2.15 7.45 21.00
CA GLU A 425 -1.06 6.49 21.11
C GLU A 425 -0.16 6.53 19.87
N HIS A 426 -0.76 6.45 18.67
CA HIS A 426 0.00 6.53 17.42
C HIS A 426 0.72 7.86 17.22
N GLN A 427 0.12 8.99 17.64
CA GLN A 427 0.80 10.29 17.59
C GLN A 427 2.00 10.32 18.55
N ILE A 428 1.86 9.76 19.75
CA ILE A 428 2.95 9.67 20.74
C ILE A 428 4.11 8.84 20.18
N VAL A 429 3.81 7.65 19.67
CA VAL A 429 4.81 6.71 19.13
C VAL A 429 5.48 7.27 17.88
N ASN A 430 4.70 7.73 16.91
CA ASN A 430 5.20 8.19 15.61
C ASN A 430 6.06 9.46 15.73
N HIS A 431 5.71 10.36 16.66
CA HIS A 431 6.46 11.60 16.92
C HIS A 431 7.45 11.47 18.07
N ARG A 432 7.58 10.26 18.68
CA ARG A 432 8.49 9.99 19.81
C ARG A 432 8.33 11.00 20.95
N LEU A 433 7.08 11.25 21.34
CA LEU A 433 6.76 12.27 22.34
C LEU A 433 7.02 11.79 23.78
N ALA A 434 6.77 10.51 24.04
CA ALA A 434 6.99 9.83 25.31
C ALA A 434 7.11 8.32 25.09
N GLU A 435 7.55 7.58 26.11
CA GLU A 435 7.53 6.11 26.13
C GLU A 435 6.18 5.65 26.71
N VAL A 436 5.50 4.76 25.99
CA VAL A 436 4.23 4.18 26.43
C VAL A 436 4.54 3.01 27.37
N VAL A 437 4.08 3.10 28.61
CA VAL A 437 4.26 2.07 29.63
C VAL A 437 2.91 1.38 29.91
N GLU A 438 2.96 0.05 30.20
CA GLU A 438 1.77 -0.75 30.53
C GLU A 438 1.16 -0.39 31.89
#